data_a72585f9d076d6e3e0b22db1ee40399c
#
_entry.id   a72585f9d076d6e3e0b22db1ee40399c
#
_cell.length_a   1.000
_cell.length_b   1.000
_cell.length_c   1.000
_cell.angle_alpha   90.00
_cell.angle_beta   90.00
_cell.angle_gamma   90.00
#
_symmetry.space_group_name_H-M   'P 1'
#
loop_
_entity.id
_entity.type
_entity.pdbx_description
1 polymer ?
#
loop_
_entity_poly.entity_id
_entity_poly.type
_entity_poly.pdbx_seq_one_letter_code
_entity_poly.pdbx_strand_id
1 'polypeptide(L)'
;MRRNHVPWKAAGTKSEGKRSADEVVRETGWVFNNVTGSDLSLAEFVETGNHETLAYLTAFGLGGDPHGSHSLVEIGSGIGRMTASFTRIFARVVACDLDAAFLERCRETVAQFGRPDRLQTIPVSDGRTIALADDTVDMAFSYITFQHCHRDDALALTAEAVRVVRPGGHVVLNYRTWIGRDVVLWPAGKVVRALWRVPRLGPAVSKRRSIARLGWQANRLAPTEVMSTVGARLSDVQIVRSPKRRSFAIPGTSDTSFEGVHPSHWWLVAVVTPA
;
A
#
# COMPACT_ATOMS: atom_id res chain seq x y z
N MET A 1 -19.80 10.76 -10.54
CA MET A 1 -18.37 10.52 -10.31
C MET A 1 -18.11 10.58 -8.80
N ARG A 2 -17.80 9.45 -8.14
CA ARG A 2 -17.29 9.47 -6.76
C ARG A 2 -15.93 10.17 -6.81
N ARG A 3 -15.79 11.29 -6.09
CA ARG A 3 -14.46 11.90 -5.93
C ARG A 3 -13.63 10.94 -5.09
N ASN A 4 -12.63 10.29 -5.70
CA ASN A 4 -11.69 9.47 -5.01
C ASN A 4 -11.07 10.27 -3.86
N HIS A 5 -11.01 9.65 -2.69
CA HIS A 5 -10.39 10.28 -1.55
C HIS A 5 -8.87 10.26 -1.76
N VAL A 6 -8.28 11.42 -1.95
CA VAL A 6 -6.84 11.60 -2.12
C VAL A 6 -6.33 12.41 -0.93
N PRO A 7 -5.91 11.73 0.16
CA PRO A 7 -5.58 12.39 1.43
C PRO A 7 -4.48 13.43 1.30
N TRP A 8 -3.45 13.15 0.50
CA TRP A 8 -2.33 14.06 0.30
C TRP A 8 -2.74 15.34 -0.45
N LYS A 9 -3.65 15.27 -1.41
CA LYS A 9 -4.21 16.47 -2.07
C LYS A 9 -4.96 17.34 -1.08
N ALA A 10 -5.73 16.74 -0.18
CA ALA A 10 -6.42 17.45 0.90
C ALA A 10 -5.45 18.02 1.94
N ALA A 11 -4.32 17.37 2.17
CA ALA A 11 -3.25 17.86 3.05
C ALA A 11 -2.43 19.00 2.44
N GLY A 12 -2.80 19.48 1.24
CA GLY A 12 -2.12 20.59 0.56
C GLY A 12 -0.82 20.19 -0.12
N THR A 13 -0.56 18.89 -0.28
CA THR A 13 0.58 18.41 -1.05
C THR A 13 0.29 18.66 -2.52
N LYS A 14 1.10 19.48 -3.18
CA LYS A 14 0.97 19.76 -4.60
C LYS A 14 1.71 18.70 -5.40
N SER A 15 1.18 17.48 -5.44
CA SER A 15 1.73 16.42 -6.31
C SER A 15 1.65 16.77 -7.80
N GLU A 16 0.80 17.72 -8.17
CA GLU A 16 0.54 18.15 -9.56
C GLU A 16 1.56 19.17 -10.11
N GLY A 17 2.52 19.62 -9.30
CA GLY A 17 3.57 20.56 -9.74
C GLY A 17 4.77 19.85 -10.36
N LYS A 18 5.66 20.63 -11.02
CA LYS A 18 6.97 20.20 -11.52
C LYS A 18 7.99 19.94 -10.40
N ARG A 19 7.56 19.33 -9.29
CA ARG A 19 8.42 19.06 -8.16
C ARG A 19 9.11 17.72 -8.32
N SER A 20 10.38 17.68 -7.98
CA SER A 20 11.16 16.45 -7.96
C SER A 20 10.68 15.50 -6.86
N ALA A 21 11.03 14.22 -6.96
CA ALA A 21 10.75 13.24 -5.94
C ALA A 21 11.35 13.66 -4.57
N ASP A 22 12.55 14.25 -4.56
CA ASP A 22 13.21 14.73 -3.33
C ASP A 22 12.41 15.85 -2.64
N GLU A 23 11.90 16.82 -3.41
CA GLU A 23 11.05 17.89 -2.86
C GLU A 23 9.75 17.34 -2.27
N VAL A 24 9.14 16.35 -2.91
CA VAL A 24 7.93 15.68 -2.40
C VAL A 24 8.23 14.96 -1.09
N VAL A 25 9.36 14.28 -0.98
CA VAL A 25 9.76 13.60 0.26
C VAL A 25 9.98 14.62 1.40
N ARG A 26 10.71 15.69 1.16
CA ARG A 26 10.98 16.72 2.18
C ARG A 26 9.70 17.36 2.72
N GLU A 27 8.71 17.59 1.87
CA GLU A 27 7.44 18.17 2.30
C GLU A 27 6.48 17.15 2.91
N THR A 28 6.48 15.93 2.41
CA THR A 28 5.40 14.95 2.64
C THR A 28 5.84 13.55 2.98
N GLY A 29 7.14 13.32 3.16
CA GLY A 29 7.69 12.00 3.50
C GLY A 29 7.02 11.35 4.71
N TRP A 30 6.56 12.17 5.65
CA TRP A 30 5.75 11.73 6.79
C TRP A 30 4.39 11.11 6.41
N VAL A 31 3.89 11.33 5.19
CA VAL A 31 2.67 10.68 4.66
C VAL A 31 2.94 9.22 4.36
N PHE A 32 4.12 8.96 3.81
CA PHE A 32 4.50 7.63 3.31
C PHE A 32 5.17 6.75 4.37
N ASN A 33 5.77 7.38 5.40
CA ASN A 33 6.39 6.68 6.52
C ASN A 33 6.16 7.43 7.82
N ASN A 34 5.33 6.87 8.69
CA ASN A 34 4.99 7.48 9.98
C ASN A 34 6.15 7.49 11.01
N VAL A 35 7.18 6.67 10.79
CA VAL A 35 8.27 6.46 11.77
C VAL A 35 9.37 7.49 11.59
N THR A 36 9.68 7.86 10.36
CA THR A 36 10.87 8.63 10.01
C THR A 36 10.66 10.14 9.86
N GLY A 37 9.42 10.62 9.82
CA GLY A 37 9.17 12.07 9.74
C GLY A 37 9.36 12.68 8.35
N SER A 38 9.49 14.03 8.30
CA SER A 38 9.49 14.82 7.05
C SER A 38 10.87 15.33 6.62
N ASP A 39 11.92 15.04 7.37
CA ASP A 39 13.23 15.66 7.15
C ASP A 39 14.21 14.74 6.42
N LEU A 40 13.70 13.70 5.76
CA LEU A 40 14.49 12.76 4.98
C LEU A 40 14.81 13.31 3.59
N SER A 41 16.01 13.04 3.12
CA SER A 41 16.35 13.06 1.70
C SER A 41 15.64 11.92 0.96
N LEU A 42 15.56 11.99 -0.36
CA LEU A 42 15.03 10.90 -1.17
C LEU A 42 15.82 9.59 -0.97
N ALA A 43 17.14 9.67 -0.84
CA ALA A 43 18.00 8.51 -0.60
C ALA A 43 17.67 7.82 0.73
N GLU A 44 17.58 8.57 1.82
CA GLU A 44 17.20 8.03 3.14
C GLU A 44 15.79 7.43 3.12
N PHE A 45 14.86 8.08 2.42
CA PHE A 45 13.50 7.61 2.26
C PHE A 45 13.45 6.26 1.51
N VAL A 46 14.20 6.12 0.42
CA VAL A 46 14.32 4.87 -0.34
C VAL A 46 14.98 3.79 0.50
N GLU A 47 15.99 4.14 1.31
CA GLU A 47 16.66 3.17 2.18
C GLU A 47 15.71 2.57 3.22
N THR A 48 14.77 3.36 3.76
CA THR A 48 13.71 2.79 4.59
C THR A 48 12.85 1.77 3.82
N GLY A 49 12.60 2.01 2.54
CA GLY A 49 11.89 1.08 1.66
C GLY A 49 12.67 -0.21 1.39
N ASN A 50 14.00 -0.11 1.22
CA ASN A 50 14.88 -1.26 1.04
C ASN A 50 14.82 -2.18 2.25
N HIS A 51 15.00 -1.62 3.46
CA HIS A 51 14.93 -2.39 4.70
C HIS A 51 13.58 -3.07 4.89
N GLU A 52 12.47 -2.35 4.68
CA GLU A 52 11.13 -2.92 4.80
C GLU A 52 10.85 -4.00 3.76
N THR A 53 11.25 -3.80 2.50
CA THR A 53 11.09 -4.80 1.43
C THR A 53 11.77 -6.11 1.82
N LEU A 54 13.05 -6.05 2.19
CA LEU A 54 13.82 -7.23 2.58
C LEU A 54 13.24 -7.90 3.84
N ALA A 55 12.88 -7.10 4.84
CA ALA A 55 12.31 -7.61 6.09
C ALA A 55 10.99 -8.36 5.85
N TYR A 56 10.08 -7.81 5.05
CA TYR A 56 8.79 -8.46 4.76
C TYR A 56 8.95 -9.69 3.88
N LEU A 57 9.72 -9.62 2.79
CA LEU A 57 9.96 -10.78 1.92
C LEU A 57 10.60 -11.93 2.70
N THR A 58 11.55 -11.64 3.56
CA THR A 58 12.20 -12.65 4.43
C THR A 58 11.22 -13.22 5.45
N ALA A 59 10.49 -12.36 6.16
CA ALA A 59 9.51 -12.77 7.19
C ALA A 59 8.39 -13.66 6.63
N PHE A 60 8.05 -13.48 5.36
CA PHE A 60 6.99 -14.24 4.69
C PHE A 60 7.51 -15.46 3.92
N GLY A 61 8.81 -15.77 4.03
CA GLY A 61 9.42 -16.90 3.34
C GLY A 61 9.59 -16.70 1.82
N LEU A 62 9.52 -15.45 1.36
CA LEU A 62 9.61 -15.06 -0.05
C LEU A 62 10.96 -14.45 -0.43
N GLY A 63 11.90 -14.39 0.53
CA GLY A 63 13.21 -13.74 0.35
C GLY A 63 14.30 -14.62 -0.24
N GLY A 64 14.05 -15.91 -0.44
CA GLY A 64 15.07 -16.89 -0.81
C GLY A 64 15.17 -17.24 -2.29
N ASP A 65 14.31 -16.68 -3.13
CA ASP A 65 14.35 -16.96 -4.56
C ASP A 65 15.22 -15.92 -5.28
N PRO A 66 16.17 -16.33 -6.12
CA PRO A 66 16.74 -15.45 -7.12
C PRO A 66 15.65 -15.07 -8.12
N HIS A 67 14.75 -14.18 -7.73
CA HIS A 67 13.60 -13.73 -8.53
C HIS A 67 14.00 -13.00 -9.81
N GLY A 68 15.20 -13.29 -10.31
CA GLY A 68 15.68 -12.78 -11.57
C GLY A 68 14.79 -13.06 -12.77
N SER A 69 13.77 -13.90 -12.61
CA SER A 69 12.78 -14.25 -13.66
C SER A 69 11.35 -13.82 -13.33
N HIS A 70 11.03 -13.50 -12.06
CA HIS A 70 9.66 -13.23 -11.62
C HIS A 70 9.24 -11.77 -11.82
N SER A 71 7.94 -11.57 -11.96
CA SER A 71 7.28 -10.26 -12.10
C SER A 71 6.43 -9.94 -10.89
N LEU A 72 6.38 -8.64 -10.53
CA LEU A 72 5.62 -8.14 -9.40
C LEU A 72 4.72 -6.97 -9.82
N VAL A 73 3.49 -6.90 -9.31
CA VAL A 73 2.68 -5.69 -9.29
C VAL A 73 2.67 -5.10 -7.88
N GLU A 74 3.06 -3.83 -7.76
CA GLU A 74 2.97 -3.06 -6.52
C GLU A 74 1.74 -2.14 -6.58
N ILE A 75 0.79 -2.35 -5.67
CA ILE A 75 -0.45 -1.57 -5.60
C ILE A 75 -0.27 -0.47 -4.56
N GLY A 76 -0.32 0.79 -5.01
CA GLY A 76 -0.05 1.97 -4.20
C GLY A 76 1.44 2.24 -4.04
N SER A 77 2.17 2.24 -5.14
CA SER A 77 3.61 2.47 -5.18
C SER A 77 4.04 3.85 -4.69
N GLY A 78 3.10 4.82 -4.66
CA GLY A 78 3.42 6.20 -4.33
C GLY A 78 4.51 6.75 -5.23
N ILE A 79 5.53 7.35 -4.62
CA ILE A 79 6.69 7.92 -5.32
C ILE A 79 7.85 6.93 -5.45
N GLY A 80 7.63 5.63 -5.26
CA GLY A 80 8.61 4.60 -5.57
C GLY A 80 9.53 4.16 -4.43
N ARG A 81 9.14 4.39 -3.17
CA ARG A 81 9.95 4.06 -1.99
C ARG A 81 10.38 2.58 -1.94
N MET A 82 9.45 1.66 -2.10
CA MET A 82 9.71 0.22 -2.16
C MET A 82 9.93 -0.26 -3.60
N THR A 83 9.33 0.40 -4.58
CA THR A 83 9.46 0.09 -6.00
C THR A 83 10.92 0.04 -6.44
N ALA A 84 11.76 0.98 -5.98
CA ALA A 84 13.18 1.00 -6.29
C ALA A 84 13.88 -0.31 -5.85
N SER A 85 13.53 -0.83 -4.66
CA SER A 85 14.01 -2.11 -4.18
C SER A 85 13.48 -3.28 -5.00
N PHE A 86 12.17 -3.30 -5.26
CA PHE A 86 11.56 -4.36 -6.06
C PHE A 86 12.17 -4.48 -7.45
N THR A 87 12.48 -3.36 -8.12
CA THR A 87 13.13 -3.41 -9.46
C THR A 87 14.54 -4.02 -9.43
N ARG A 88 15.22 -4.05 -8.29
CA ARG A 88 16.50 -4.75 -8.15
C ARG A 88 16.34 -6.25 -7.93
N ILE A 89 15.21 -6.67 -7.36
CA ILE A 89 14.91 -8.07 -6.99
C ILE A 89 14.20 -8.79 -8.15
N PHE A 90 13.14 -8.19 -8.70
CA PHE A 90 12.27 -8.80 -9.70
C PHE A 90 12.71 -8.44 -11.13
N ALA A 91 12.46 -9.36 -12.08
CA ALA A 91 12.74 -9.11 -13.51
C ALA A 91 11.85 -8.01 -14.10
N ARG A 92 10.61 -7.89 -13.62
CA ARG A 92 9.64 -6.88 -14.03
C ARG A 92 8.84 -6.41 -12.83
N VAL A 93 8.67 -5.11 -12.69
CA VAL A 93 7.84 -4.48 -11.65
C VAL A 93 6.81 -3.58 -12.32
N VAL A 94 5.54 -3.80 -12.03
CA VAL A 94 4.45 -2.94 -12.44
C VAL A 94 4.02 -2.11 -11.23
N ALA A 95 4.37 -0.83 -11.22
CA ALA A 95 3.98 0.10 -10.18
C ALA A 95 2.62 0.72 -10.49
N CYS A 96 1.65 0.53 -9.60
CA CYS A 96 0.30 1.04 -9.71
C CYS A 96 0.01 2.08 -8.64
N ASP A 97 -0.57 3.21 -9.01
CA ASP A 97 -1.06 4.22 -8.07
C ASP A 97 -2.27 4.97 -8.63
N LEU A 98 -3.09 5.53 -7.74
CA LEU A 98 -4.23 6.38 -8.09
C LEU A 98 -3.77 7.73 -8.66
N ASP A 99 -2.63 8.25 -8.20
CA ASP A 99 -2.10 9.55 -8.58
C ASP A 99 -1.01 9.41 -9.65
N ALA A 100 -1.34 9.80 -10.89
CA ALA A 100 -0.41 9.77 -12.01
C ALA A 100 0.86 10.60 -11.77
N ALA A 101 0.76 11.71 -11.02
CA ALA A 101 1.92 12.51 -10.67
C ALA A 101 2.87 11.77 -9.70
N PHE A 102 2.34 10.87 -8.86
CA PHE A 102 3.19 10.00 -8.05
C PHE A 102 3.91 8.96 -8.90
N LEU A 103 3.27 8.43 -9.93
CA LEU A 103 3.93 7.49 -10.84
C LEU A 103 5.08 8.16 -11.64
N GLU A 104 4.97 9.44 -11.95
CA GLU A 104 6.09 10.20 -12.52
C GLU A 104 7.26 10.30 -11.52
N ARG A 105 6.96 10.64 -10.27
CA ARG A 105 7.98 10.64 -9.20
C ARG A 105 8.54 9.25 -8.92
N CYS A 106 7.73 8.21 -9.05
CA CYS A 106 8.18 6.83 -8.95
C CYS A 106 9.23 6.50 -10.02
N ARG A 107 9.01 6.95 -11.28
CA ARG A 107 10.02 6.78 -12.34
C ARG A 107 11.31 7.51 -12.02
N GLU A 108 11.25 8.75 -11.50
CA GLU A 108 12.44 9.51 -11.07
C GLU A 108 13.19 8.79 -9.95
N THR A 109 12.48 8.28 -8.95
CA THR A 109 13.06 7.53 -7.83
C THR A 109 13.75 6.26 -8.32
N VAL A 110 13.07 5.48 -9.17
CA VAL A 110 13.62 4.24 -9.71
C VAL A 110 14.79 4.50 -10.66
N ALA A 111 14.78 5.59 -11.42
CA ALA A 111 15.91 5.97 -12.27
C ALA A 111 17.18 6.26 -11.45
N GLN A 112 17.03 6.77 -10.22
CA GLN A 112 18.17 7.08 -9.34
C GLN A 112 18.61 5.90 -8.46
N PHE A 113 17.68 5.08 -7.99
CA PHE A 113 17.91 4.09 -6.93
C PHE A 113 17.53 2.66 -7.29
N GLY A 114 16.98 2.41 -8.47
CA GLY A 114 16.50 1.10 -8.92
C GLY A 114 17.01 0.72 -10.30
N ARG A 115 16.18 -0.06 -10.98
CA ARG A 115 16.40 -0.55 -12.34
C ARG A 115 15.25 -0.07 -13.25
N PRO A 116 15.39 1.08 -13.91
CA PRO A 116 14.33 1.67 -14.74
C PRO A 116 13.93 0.80 -15.93
N ASP A 117 14.85 -0.02 -16.43
CA ASP A 117 14.62 -1.02 -17.49
C ASP A 117 13.62 -2.11 -17.10
N ARG A 118 13.37 -2.30 -15.80
CA ARG A 118 12.44 -3.29 -15.25
C ARG A 118 11.11 -2.70 -14.79
N LEU A 119 10.95 -1.37 -14.86
CA LEU A 119 9.77 -0.67 -14.35
C LEU A 119 8.74 -0.41 -15.46
N GLN A 120 7.50 -0.78 -15.18
CA GLN A 120 6.31 -0.28 -15.86
C GLN A 120 5.44 0.45 -14.86
N THR A 121 4.75 1.52 -15.26
CA THR A 121 3.80 2.23 -14.39
C THR A 121 2.41 2.23 -14.99
N ILE A 122 1.38 1.95 -14.17
CA ILE A 122 -0.03 1.90 -14.59
C ILE A 122 -0.87 2.75 -13.63
N PRO A 123 -1.54 3.81 -14.10
CA PRO A 123 -2.45 4.56 -13.26
C PRO A 123 -3.76 3.78 -13.02
N VAL A 124 -4.19 3.72 -11.76
CA VAL A 124 -5.48 3.13 -11.34
C VAL A 124 -6.48 4.26 -11.12
N SER A 125 -6.87 4.93 -12.21
CA SER A 125 -7.62 6.19 -12.17
C SER A 125 -9.01 6.09 -11.55
N ASP A 126 -9.64 4.92 -11.62
CA ASP A 126 -10.94 4.64 -10.98
C ASP A 126 -10.80 4.19 -9.52
N GLY A 127 -9.57 3.89 -9.07
CA GLY A 127 -9.26 3.36 -7.75
C GLY A 127 -9.68 1.90 -7.55
N ARG A 128 -9.96 1.14 -8.61
CA ARG A 128 -10.55 -0.20 -8.54
C ARG A 128 -9.96 -1.21 -9.50
N THR A 129 -9.58 -0.78 -10.71
CA THR A 129 -9.22 -1.67 -11.82
C THR A 129 -7.76 -1.51 -12.18
N ILE A 130 -7.02 -2.61 -12.20
CA ILE A 130 -5.64 -2.66 -12.66
C ILE A 130 -5.65 -3.06 -14.14
N ALA A 131 -5.13 -2.20 -15.01
CA ALA A 131 -5.09 -2.41 -16.46
C ALA A 131 -4.03 -3.45 -16.86
N LEU A 132 -4.14 -4.65 -16.29
CA LEU A 132 -3.39 -5.86 -16.64
C LEU A 132 -4.37 -6.97 -16.96
N ALA A 133 -3.95 -7.89 -17.85
CA ALA A 133 -4.71 -9.11 -18.09
C ALA A 133 -4.67 -10.03 -16.85
N ASP A 134 -5.56 -11.02 -16.81
CA ASP A 134 -5.55 -12.06 -15.80
C ASP A 134 -4.22 -12.85 -15.88
N ASP A 135 -3.78 -13.36 -14.75
CA ASP A 135 -2.65 -14.27 -14.65
C ASP A 135 -1.33 -13.73 -15.26
N THR A 136 -1.09 -12.41 -15.14
CA THR A 136 0.02 -11.70 -15.82
C THR A 136 1.30 -11.64 -15.00
N VAL A 137 1.18 -11.67 -13.67
CA VAL A 137 2.34 -11.47 -12.75
C VAL A 137 2.48 -12.63 -11.77
N ASP A 138 3.67 -12.76 -11.20
CA ASP A 138 3.99 -13.79 -10.20
C ASP A 138 3.60 -13.40 -8.79
N MET A 139 3.60 -12.10 -8.49
CA MET A 139 3.31 -11.58 -7.16
C MET A 139 2.54 -10.27 -7.23
N ALA A 140 1.58 -10.11 -6.34
CA ALA A 140 0.99 -8.81 -6.02
C ALA A 140 1.39 -8.40 -4.60
N PHE A 141 1.90 -7.18 -4.47
CA PHE A 141 2.32 -6.60 -3.20
C PHE A 141 1.61 -5.27 -2.95
N SER A 142 1.18 -5.05 -1.70
CA SER A 142 0.64 -3.75 -1.29
C SER A 142 0.94 -3.47 0.17
N TYR A 143 1.50 -2.29 0.48
CA TYR A 143 1.83 -1.87 1.85
C TYR A 143 1.25 -0.49 2.15
N ILE A 144 0.51 -0.39 3.25
CA ILE A 144 -0.09 0.86 3.79
C ILE A 144 -0.95 1.62 2.75
N THR A 145 -1.53 0.96 1.77
CA THR A 145 -2.34 1.55 0.71
C THR A 145 -3.83 1.41 0.98
N PHE A 146 -4.30 0.20 1.21
CA PHE A 146 -5.73 -0.10 1.31
C PHE A 146 -6.44 0.65 2.43
N GLN A 147 -5.73 0.99 3.51
CA GLN A 147 -6.30 1.80 4.59
C GLN A 147 -6.73 3.21 4.16
N HIS A 148 -6.19 3.71 3.06
CA HIS A 148 -6.49 5.03 2.50
C HIS A 148 -7.62 5.01 1.48
N CYS A 149 -7.95 3.84 0.92
CA CYS A 149 -9.05 3.65 -0.02
C CYS A 149 -10.42 3.66 0.69
N HIS A 150 -11.50 3.90 -0.02
CA HIS A 150 -12.82 3.51 0.48
C HIS A 150 -12.89 1.99 0.60
N ARG A 151 -13.74 1.49 1.51
CA ARG A 151 -13.85 0.05 1.78
C ARG A 151 -14.08 -0.78 0.51
N ASP A 152 -15.06 -0.39 -0.30
CA ASP A 152 -15.43 -1.12 -1.51
C ASP A 152 -14.30 -1.07 -2.56
N ASP A 153 -13.55 0.04 -2.61
CA ASP A 153 -12.42 0.19 -3.53
C ASP A 153 -11.22 -0.67 -3.07
N ALA A 154 -10.98 -0.76 -1.75
CA ALA A 154 -9.96 -1.64 -1.21
C ALA A 154 -10.26 -3.12 -1.47
N LEU A 155 -11.53 -3.54 -1.33
CA LEU A 155 -11.94 -4.92 -1.65
C LEU A 155 -11.88 -5.20 -3.15
N ALA A 156 -12.25 -4.25 -4.00
CA ALA A 156 -12.11 -4.37 -5.45
C ALA A 156 -10.63 -4.51 -5.86
N LEU A 157 -9.74 -3.67 -5.32
CA LEU A 157 -8.30 -3.79 -5.56
C LEU A 157 -7.70 -5.09 -5.01
N THR A 158 -8.26 -5.62 -3.91
CA THR A 158 -7.88 -6.94 -3.41
C THR A 158 -8.24 -8.04 -4.41
N ALA A 159 -9.45 -7.99 -4.98
CA ALA A 159 -9.88 -8.93 -6.02
C ALA A 159 -9.02 -8.79 -7.29
N GLU A 160 -8.68 -7.57 -7.69
CA GLU A 160 -7.77 -7.31 -8.81
C GLU A 160 -6.36 -7.85 -8.55
N ALA A 161 -5.83 -7.70 -7.33
CA ALA A 161 -4.54 -8.29 -6.96
C ALA A 161 -4.52 -9.81 -7.18
N VAL A 162 -5.61 -10.50 -6.79
CA VAL A 162 -5.76 -11.95 -7.01
C VAL A 162 -5.96 -12.28 -8.50
N ARG A 163 -6.73 -11.46 -9.24
CA ARG A 163 -7.00 -11.67 -10.66
C ARG A 163 -5.74 -11.61 -11.53
N VAL A 164 -4.88 -10.62 -11.26
CA VAL A 164 -3.68 -10.41 -12.11
C VAL A 164 -2.53 -11.35 -11.77
N VAL A 165 -2.57 -11.99 -10.60
CA VAL A 165 -1.57 -12.99 -10.21
C VAL A 165 -1.92 -14.34 -10.79
N ARG A 166 -0.95 -14.97 -11.45
CA ARG A 166 -1.11 -16.31 -12.04
C ARG A 166 -1.29 -17.40 -10.98
N PRO A 167 -1.95 -18.51 -11.27
CA PRO A 167 -2.00 -19.67 -10.38
C PRO A 167 -0.59 -20.12 -9.95
N GLY A 168 -0.43 -20.38 -8.65
CA GLY A 168 0.87 -20.65 -8.03
C GLY A 168 1.67 -19.41 -7.63
N GLY A 169 1.26 -18.23 -8.06
CA GLY A 169 1.84 -16.97 -7.64
C GLY A 169 1.33 -16.51 -6.27
N HIS A 170 1.90 -15.42 -5.74
CA HIS A 170 1.66 -14.98 -4.36
C HIS A 170 0.94 -13.63 -4.27
N VAL A 171 0.07 -13.49 -3.30
CA VAL A 171 -0.44 -12.19 -2.86
C VAL A 171 0.11 -11.85 -1.47
N VAL A 172 0.61 -10.62 -1.32
CA VAL A 172 1.23 -10.10 -0.09
C VAL A 172 0.63 -8.72 0.19
N LEU A 173 -0.46 -8.69 0.92
CA LEU A 173 -1.33 -7.53 1.02
C LEU A 173 -1.51 -7.07 2.46
N ASN A 174 -1.21 -5.80 2.72
CA ASN A 174 -1.30 -5.18 4.03
C ASN A 174 -2.62 -4.45 4.24
N TYR A 175 -3.24 -4.67 5.38
CA TYR A 175 -4.50 -4.05 5.77
C TYR A 175 -4.42 -3.44 7.16
N ARG A 176 -5.29 -2.47 7.41
CA ARG A 176 -5.54 -1.93 8.74
C ARG A 176 -6.78 -2.60 9.34
N THR A 177 -6.69 -2.99 10.61
CA THR A 177 -7.80 -3.51 11.39
C THR A 177 -8.16 -2.58 12.56
N TRP A 178 -9.29 -2.85 13.21
CA TRP A 178 -9.73 -2.12 14.38
C TRP A 178 -8.81 -2.32 15.59
N ILE A 179 -8.52 -1.22 16.29
CA ILE A 179 -7.91 -1.21 17.63
C ILE A 179 -8.79 -0.39 18.58
N GLY A 180 -8.63 -0.56 19.88
CA GLY A 180 -9.49 0.11 20.87
C GLY A 180 -9.58 1.63 20.69
N ARG A 181 -8.47 2.29 20.31
CA ARG A 181 -8.45 3.74 20.03
C ARG A 181 -9.32 4.15 18.82
N ASP A 182 -9.64 3.23 17.92
CA ASP A 182 -10.44 3.54 16.73
C ASP A 182 -11.89 3.89 17.06
N VAL A 183 -12.38 3.52 18.25
CA VAL A 183 -13.70 3.97 18.75
C VAL A 183 -13.81 5.50 18.74
N VAL A 184 -12.72 6.20 19.05
CA VAL A 184 -12.64 7.68 19.03
C VAL A 184 -12.03 8.20 17.71
N LEU A 185 -10.95 7.58 17.26
CA LEU A 185 -10.20 8.08 16.10
C LEU A 185 -10.97 7.97 14.78
N TRP A 186 -11.80 6.93 14.63
CA TRP A 186 -12.55 6.75 13.39
C TRP A 186 -13.67 7.78 13.17
N PRO A 187 -14.55 8.09 14.17
CA PRO A 187 -15.51 9.18 14.01
C PRO A 187 -14.81 10.54 13.88
N ALA A 188 -13.73 10.81 14.62
CA ALA A 188 -12.94 12.03 14.44
C ALA A 188 -12.38 12.15 13.01
N GLY A 189 -11.89 11.05 12.43
CA GLY A 189 -11.44 11.00 11.04
C GLY A 189 -12.56 11.28 10.04
N LYS A 190 -13.80 10.85 10.30
CA LYS A 190 -14.96 11.19 9.45
C LYS A 190 -15.24 12.70 9.47
N VAL A 191 -15.16 13.33 10.63
CA VAL A 191 -15.32 14.78 10.77
C VAL A 191 -14.24 15.53 9.99
N VAL A 192 -12.98 15.13 10.14
CA VAL A 192 -11.87 15.74 9.39
C VAL A 192 -12.09 15.62 7.88
N ARG A 193 -12.50 14.45 7.37
CA ARG A 193 -12.83 14.26 5.94
C ARG A 193 -14.00 15.11 5.47
N ALA A 194 -15.00 15.33 6.33
CA ALA A 194 -16.11 16.23 6.02
C ALA A 194 -15.62 17.69 5.93
N LEU A 195 -14.77 18.12 6.86
CA LEU A 195 -14.18 19.47 6.84
C LEU A 195 -13.29 19.74 5.62
N TRP A 196 -12.60 18.73 5.09
CA TRP A 196 -11.82 18.87 3.84
C TRP A 196 -12.68 19.26 2.62
N ARG A 197 -13.98 18.97 2.66
CA ARG A 197 -14.93 19.35 1.58
C ARG A 197 -15.35 20.81 1.64
N VAL A 198 -15.06 21.51 2.75
CA VAL A 198 -15.40 22.91 2.95
C VAL A 198 -14.26 23.80 2.42
N PRO A 199 -14.49 24.65 1.40
CA PRO A 199 -13.42 25.34 0.66
C PRO A 199 -12.49 26.20 1.53
N ARG A 200 -13.01 26.82 2.60
CA ARG A 200 -12.21 27.68 3.50
C ARG A 200 -11.58 26.94 4.66
N LEU A 201 -12.21 25.88 5.17
CA LEU A 201 -11.76 25.12 6.32
C LEU A 201 -10.80 23.98 5.93
N GLY A 202 -11.00 23.36 4.78
CA GLY A 202 -10.19 22.24 4.28
C GLY A 202 -8.69 22.53 4.30
N PRO A 203 -8.23 23.62 3.65
CA PRO A 203 -6.81 23.99 3.68
C PRO A 203 -6.25 24.28 5.08
N ALA A 204 -7.03 24.90 5.94
CA ALA A 204 -6.62 25.22 7.30
C ALA A 204 -6.46 23.96 8.18
N VAL A 205 -7.39 23.03 8.07
CA VAL A 205 -7.35 21.73 8.78
C VAL A 205 -6.20 20.87 8.25
N SER A 206 -5.96 20.89 6.95
CA SER A 206 -4.91 20.10 6.29
C SER A 206 -3.49 20.53 6.67
N LYS A 207 -3.27 21.80 7.02
CA LYS A 207 -1.98 22.31 7.47
C LYS A 207 -1.53 21.72 8.81
N ARG A 208 -2.45 21.23 9.64
CA ARG A 208 -2.13 20.61 10.93
C ARG A 208 -1.92 19.12 10.76
N ARG A 209 -0.68 18.66 10.67
CA ARG A 209 -0.29 17.25 10.43
C ARG A 209 -1.04 16.25 11.32
N SER A 210 -1.14 16.51 12.63
CA SER A 210 -1.83 15.61 13.57
C SER A 210 -3.32 15.45 13.27
N ILE A 211 -4.00 16.52 12.82
CA ILE A 211 -5.42 16.51 12.48
C ILE A 211 -5.59 15.85 11.10
N ALA A 212 -4.77 16.20 10.13
CA ALA A 212 -4.80 15.62 8.79
C ALA A 212 -4.66 14.09 8.84
N ARG A 213 -3.77 13.55 9.68
CA ARG A 213 -3.59 12.10 9.88
C ARG A 213 -4.88 11.36 10.24
N LEU A 214 -5.77 11.97 11.03
CA LEU A 214 -7.05 11.35 11.37
C LEU A 214 -7.94 11.11 10.15
N GLY A 215 -7.88 12.01 9.17
CA GLY A 215 -8.66 11.90 7.94
C GLY A 215 -8.12 10.88 6.93
N TRP A 216 -6.85 10.50 6.99
CA TRP A 216 -6.23 9.64 5.97
C TRP A 216 -6.62 8.19 6.04
N GLN A 217 -7.01 7.70 7.21
CA GLN A 217 -7.38 6.31 7.39
C GLN A 217 -8.86 6.12 7.12
N ALA A 218 -9.20 5.82 5.88
CA ALA A 218 -10.58 5.77 5.41
C ALA A 218 -11.32 4.49 5.81
N ASN A 219 -10.62 3.36 5.95
CA ASN A 219 -11.26 2.11 6.32
C ASN A 219 -10.47 1.29 7.35
N ARG A 220 -11.10 0.22 7.83
CA ARG A 220 -10.54 -0.89 8.59
C ARG A 220 -11.19 -2.15 8.02
N LEU A 221 -10.38 -3.11 7.63
CA LEU A 221 -10.83 -4.38 7.09
C LEU A 221 -10.37 -5.51 8.02
N ALA A 222 -11.32 -6.31 8.45
CA ALA A 222 -11.02 -7.54 9.17
C ALA A 222 -10.58 -8.64 8.19
N PRO A 223 -9.74 -9.59 8.61
CA PRO A 223 -9.36 -10.72 7.76
C PRO A 223 -10.55 -11.48 7.18
N THR A 224 -11.62 -11.67 7.97
CA THR A 224 -12.85 -12.36 7.53
C THR A 224 -13.52 -11.67 6.34
N GLU A 225 -13.48 -10.34 6.28
CA GLU A 225 -14.06 -9.55 5.19
C GLU A 225 -13.26 -9.69 3.90
N VAL A 226 -11.93 -9.71 4.02
CA VAL A 226 -11.04 -9.93 2.87
C VAL A 226 -11.17 -11.37 2.38
N MET A 227 -11.19 -12.35 3.29
CA MET A 227 -11.36 -13.75 2.94
C MET A 227 -12.73 -14.05 2.30
N SER A 228 -13.80 -13.36 2.71
CA SER A 228 -15.10 -13.49 2.02
C SER A 228 -15.09 -12.99 0.58
N THR A 229 -14.15 -12.12 0.22
CA THR A 229 -14.03 -11.56 -1.14
C THR A 229 -13.17 -12.43 -2.04
N VAL A 230 -12.05 -12.96 -1.54
CA VAL A 230 -11.04 -13.63 -2.37
C VAL A 230 -10.66 -15.03 -1.91
N GLY A 231 -11.13 -15.48 -0.74
CA GLY A 231 -10.67 -16.72 -0.11
C GLY A 231 -10.86 -17.99 -0.96
N ALA A 232 -11.90 -18.02 -1.81
CA ALA A 232 -12.13 -19.14 -2.74
C ALA A 232 -11.04 -19.32 -3.82
N ARG A 233 -10.23 -18.28 -4.05
CA ARG A 233 -9.13 -18.24 -5.02
C ARG A 233 -7.76 -18.36 -4.36
N LEU A 234 -7.68 -18.69 -3.08
CA LEU A 234 -6.44 -18.70 -2.31
C LEU A 234 -6.22 -20.05 -1.61
N SER A 235 -4.95 -20.48 -1.59
CA SER A 235 -4.44 -21.57 -0.77
C SER A 235 -3.27 -21.08 0.09
N ASP A 236 -2.81 -21.92 1.02
CA ASP A 236 -1.70 -21.65 1.93
C ASP A 236 -1.80 -20.29 2.62
N VAL A 237 -3.01 -19.94 3.02
CA VAL A 237 -3.34 -18.62 3.55
C VAL A 237 -2.73 -18.42 4.93
N GLN A 238 -1.88 -17.41 5.03
CA GLN A 238 -1.28 -16.94 6.27
C GLN A 238 -1.80 -15.54 6.62
N ILE A 239 -2.28 -15.40 7.84
CA ILE A 239 -2.58 -14.10 8.44
C ILE A 239 -1.42 -13.71 9.34
N VAL A 240 -0.62 -12.72 8.94
CA VAL A 240 0.52 -12.27 9.72
C VAL A 240 0.16 -11.00 10.48
N ARG A 241 0.28 -11.03 11.79
CA ARG A 241 -0.11 -9.94 12.71
C ARG A 241 1.04 -9.49 13.60
N SER A 242 0.81 -8.42 14.33
CA SER A 242 1.69 -8.04 15.43
C SER A 242 1.61 -9.06 16.58
N PRO A 243 2.73 -9.41 17.23
CA PRO A 243 2.75 -10.23 18.45
C PRO A 243 1.88 -9.65 19.58
N LYS A 244 1.67 -8.32 19.58
CA LYS A 244 0.83 -7.60 20.56
C LYS A 244 -0.67 -7.79 20.33
N ARG A 245 -1.08 -8.55 19.31
CA ARG A 245 -2.48 -8.85 19.02
C ARG A 245 -2.79 -10.32 19.24
N ARG A 246 -4.03 -10.59 19.66
CA ARG A 246 -4.58 -11.95 19.70
C ARG A 246 -4.76 -12.48 18.28
N SER A 247 -4.72 -13.80 18.13
CA SER A 247 -5.05 -14.50 16.89
C SER A 247 -6.42 -14.08 16.34
N PHE A 248 -6.53 -14.03 15.03
CA PHE A 248 -7.81 -13.80 14.35
C PHE A 248 -8.68 -15.07 14.26
N ALA A 249 -8.11 -16.25 14.50
CA ALA A 249 -8.80 -17.55 14.54
C ALA A 249 -9.73 -17.80 13.34
N ILE A 250 -9.21 -17.60 12.12
CA ILE A 250 -9.97 -17.83 10.89
C ILE A 250 -9.78 -19.28 10.43
N PRO A 251 -10.87 -20.05 10.25
CA PRO A 251 -10.77 -21.42 9.77
C PRO A 251 -10.04 -21.53 8.43
N GLY A 252 -9.19 -22.54 8.28
CA GLY A 252 -8.44 -22.79 7.05
C GLY A 252 -7.26 -21.83 6.79
N THR A 253 -6.88 -21.01 7.80
CA THR A 253 -5.71 -20.15 7.70
C THR A 253 -4.70 -20.46 8.80
N SER A 254 -3.40 -20.23 8.52
CA SER A 254 -2.38 -20.13 9.55
C SER A 254 -2.31 -18.70 10.09
N ASP A 255 -2.13 -18.56 11.41
CA ASP A 255 -1.99 -17.27 12.08
C ASP A 255 -0.58 -17.18 12.66
N THR A 256 0.21 -16.29 12.12
CA THR A 256 1.60 -16.07 12.53
C THR A 256 1.79 -14.65 13.05
N SER A 257 2.91 -14.39 13.72
CA SER A 257 3.24 -13.05 14.19
C SER A 257 4.63 -12.62 13.75
N PHE A 258 4.76 -11.31 13.46
CA PHE A 258 6.02 -10.69 13.10
C PHE A 258 6.17 -9.35 13.82
N GLU A 259 7.31 -9.11 14.46
CA GLU A 259 7.58 -7.89 15.23
C GLU A 259 7.51 -6.60 14.40
N GLY A 260 7.81 -6.68 13.10
CA GLY A 260 7.70 -5.56 12.17
C GLY A 260 6.25 -5.13 11.87
N VAL A 261 5.23 -5.88 12.33
CA VAL A 261 3.84 -5.52 12.08
C VAL A 261 3.28 -4.65 13.20
N HIS A 262 2.87 -3.42 12.86
CA HIS A 262 2.21 -2.53 13.82
C HIS A 262 0.88 -3.14 14.32
N PRO A 263 0.51 -2.99 15.62
CA PRO A 263 -0.72 -3.60 16.18
C PRO A 263 -2.02 -3.27 15.48
N SER A 264 -2.09 -2.18 14.71
CA SER A 264 -3.27 -1.84 13.91
C SER A 264 -3.28 -2.45 12.51
N HIS A 265 -2.24 -3.19 12.13
CA HIS A 265 -2.12 -3.81 10.80
C HIS A 265 -2.08 -5.33 10.87
N TRP A 266 -2.33 -5.92 9.74
CA TRP A 266 -2.14 -7.34 9.48
C TRP A 266 -1.85 -7.55 7.99
N TRP A 267 -1.27 -8.69 7.64
CA TRP A 267 -0.96 -9.07 6.29
C TRP A 267 -1.72 -10.32 5.88
N LEU A 268 -2.19 -10.32 4.66
CA LEU A 268 -2.58 -11.53 3.93
C LEU A 268 -1.38 -11.97 3.10
N VAL A 269 -0.90 -13.18 3.33
CA VAL A 269 0.10 -13.85 2.50
C VAL A 269 -0.52 -15.16 2.05
N ALA A 270 -0.65 -15.39 0.75
CA ALA A 270 -1.31 -16.57 0.22
C ALA A 270 -0.85 -16.90 -1.19
N VAL A 271 -1.11 -18.12 -1.62
CA VAL A 271 -0.91 -18.60 -3.00
C VAL A 271 -2.22 -18.49 -3.76
N VAL A 272 -2.18 -18.00 -5.01
CA VAL A 272 -3.35 -17.92 -5.87
C VAL A 272 -3.62 -19.29 -6.53
N THR A 273 -4.86 -19.73 -6.48
CA THR A 273 -5.31 -20.98 -7.14
C THR A 273 -5.98 -20.71 -8.48
N PRO A 274 -6.09 -21.68 -9.37
CA PRO A 274 -6.90 -21.56 -10.58
C PRO A 274 -8.33 -21.11 -10.32
N ALA A 275 -8.96 -20.45 -11.29
CA ALA A 275 -10.35 -19.98 -11.22
C ALA A 275 -11.36 -21.12 -11.24
#